data_0db7ba01ac0c3ccb4e808ee57a8fca70
#
_entry.id   0db7ba01ac0c3ccb4e808ee57a8fca70
#
_cell.length_a   1.000
_cell.length_b   1.000
_cell.length_c   1.000
_cell.angle_alpha   90.00
_cell.angle_beta   90.00
_cell.angle_gamma   90.00
#
_symmetry.space_group_name_H-M   'P 1'
#
loop_
_entity.id
_entity.type
_entity.pdbx_description
1 polymer ?
#
loop_
_entity_poly.entity_id
_entity_poly.type
_entity_poly.pdbx_seq_one_letter_code
_entity_poly.pdbx_strand_id
1 'polypeptide(L)'
;MIIRTLLLLFVAATTASALSEENVSQTLEGAPGGKLIVDVDFGTIDVSAGADDKISVMAHRKIDSDNQAQEKEYLASAPVTVSKEGNTVTIRARRQNKEHNLNWSGRCSMDARYTVHVPRTFNSELRTGGGTIMVAELTGSMSADTSGGKLKFTHLHGPTGATTSGGSIELNGCEGALKVDTSGGRIEATDGSGSLEARTSGGSIVVRNFGGDTKVETSGGRLTFENINGKITGRSSGGSISAKLKSPVPGDVNLETSAGSIDVTVPPDAGLDIEAEASSGRVTSELPVTGTRTDRDSMKGKINGGGKSLVLRSGAGSISIKPTSAEVAAR
;
A
#
# COMPACT_ATOMS: atom_id res chain seq x y z
N MET A 1 -38.31 0.53 -25.01
CA MET A 1 -37.29 1.01 -25.94
C MET A 1 -36.58 2.16 -25.25
N ILE A 2 -35.52 1.88 -24.49
CA ILE A 2 -34.79 2.87 -23.69
C ILE A 2 -33.72 3.47 -24.58
N ILE A 3 -33.86 4.72 -24.92
CA ILE A 3 -32.89 5.48 -25.73
C ILE A 3 -31.70 5.78 -24.82
N ARG A 4 -30.57 5.11 -25.11
CA ARG A 4 -29.28 5.43 -24.50
C ARG A 4 -28.75 6.71 -25.16
N THR A 5 -28.86 7.81 -24.45
CA THR A 5 -28.23 9.07 -24.89
C THR A 5 -26.75 9.01 -24.55
N LEU A 6 -25.92 8.66 -25.50
CA LEU A 6 -24.46 8.75 -25.44
C LEU A 6 -24.10 10.21 -25.70
N LEU A 7 -23.80 10.98 -24.65
CA LEU A 7 -23.33 12.35 -24.78
C LEU A 7 -21.82 12.31 -25.07
N LEU A 8 -21.45 12.28 -26.37
CA LEU A 8 -20.09 12.48 -26.83
C LEU A 8 -19.80 13.98 -26.84
N LEU A 9 -19.10 14.49 -25.85
CA LEU A 9 -18.60 15.87 -25.87
C LEU A 9 -17.26 15.92 -26.63
N PHE A 10 -17.25 16.63 -27.75
CA PHE A 10 -16.03 16.90 -28.54
C PHE A 10 -15.15 17.88 -27.78
N VAL A 11 -13.88 17.50 -27.59
CA VAL A 11 -12.82 18.36 -27.07
C VAL A 11 -12.22 19.15 -28.22
N ALA A 12 -12.24 20.48 -28.14
CA ALA A 12 -11.51 21.35 -29.07
C ALA A 12 -10.00 21.29 -28.74
N ALA A 13 -9.22 20.68 -29.62
CA ALA A 13 -7.76 20.71 -29.54
C ALA A 13 -7.27 22.03 -30.10
N THR A 14 -6.64 22.86 -29.26
CA THR A 14 -5.86 24.02 -29.70
C THR A 14 -4.48 23.57 -30.14
N THR A 15 -4.16 23.67 -31.41
CA THR A 15 -2.84 23.36 -31.97
C THR A 15 -1.92 24.55 -31.81
N ALA A 16 -0.86 24.40 -31.02
CA ALA A 16 0.36 25.20 -31.13
C ALA A 16 1.59 24.40 -30.73
N SER A 17 2.49 24.21 -31.72
CA SER A 17 3.94 24.03 -31.61
C SER A 17 4.54 22.76 -31.00
N ALA A 18 5.21 21.99 -31.85
CA ALA A 18 6.50 21.25 -31.74
C ALA A 18 6.80 20.31 -30.55
N LEU A 19 5.93 20.14 -29.60
CA LEU A 19 6.01 19.15 -28.52
C LEU A 19 4.77 18.26 -28.65
N SER A 20 4.95 16.94 -28.56
CA SER A 20 3.81 16.02 -28.54
C SER A 20 3.19 16.04 -27.17
N GLU A 21 2.29 17.01 -26.96
CA GLU A 21 1.62 17.32 -25.69
C GLU A 21 0.10 17.25 -25.88
N GLU A 22 -0.58 16.66 -24.90
CA GLU A 22 -2.03 16.59 -24.84
C GLU A 22 -2.51 17.07 -23.48
N ASN A 23 -3.43 18.02 -23.49
CA ASN A 23 -4.08 18.57 -22.32
C ASN A 23 -5.59 18.34 -22.40
N VAL A 24 -6.16 17.67 -21.42
CA VAL A 24 -7.60 17.44 -21.27
C VAL A 24 -8.06 18.01 -19.96
N SER A 25 -9.09 18.84 -19.98
CA SER A 25 -9.74 19.36 -18.78
C SER A 25 -11.25 19.23 -18.93
N GLN A 26 -11.88 18.52 -18.01
CA GLN A 26 -13.34 18.31 -18.00
C GLN A 26 -13.90 18.41 -16.60
N THR A 27 -15.07 19.01 -16.48
CA THR A 27 -15.88 18.98 -15.26
C THR A 27 -17.20 18.31 -15.56
N LEU A 28 -17.54 17.30 -14.77
CA LEU A 28 -18.75 16.51 -14.90
C LEU A 28 -19.60 16.67 -13.63
N GLU A 29 -20.89 16.54 -13.76
CA GLU A 29 -21.74 16.36 -12.59
C GLU A 29 -21.40 15.03 -11.91
N GLY A 30 -21.31 15.03 -10.58
CA GLY A 30 -21.05 13.87 -9.75
C GLY A 30 -22.08 13.75 -8.63
N ALA A 31 -22.17 12.58 -8.06
CA ALA A 31 -22.96 12.35 -6.86
C ALA A 31 -22.20 11.37 -5.94
N PRO A 32 -22.32 11.48 -4.61
CA PRO A 32 -21.76 10.50 -3.69
C PRO A 32 -22.17 9.07 -4.04
N GLY A 33 -21.29 8.11 -3.75
CA GLY A 33 -21.53 6.69 -4.02
C GLY A 33 -21.24 6.23 -5.44
N GLY A 34 -20.68 7.09 -6.30
CA GLY A 34 -20.28 6.74 -7.65
C GLY A 34 -19.00 5.91 -7.73
N LYS A 35 -18.53 5.67 -8.97
CA LYS A 35 -17.32 4.92 -9.27
C LYS A 35 -16.44 5.66 -10.26
N LEU A 36 -15.15 5.78 -9.94
CA LEU A 36 -14.08 6.22 -10.83
C LEU A 36 -13.30 5.02 -11.35
N ILE A 37 -13.09 4.96 -12.65
CA ILE A 37 -12.19 3.99 -13.31
C ILE A 37 -11.16 4.78 -14.07
N VAL A 38 -9.87 4.57 -13.76
CA VAL A 38 -8.74 5.13 -14.51
C VAL A 38 -7.89 3.99 -15.02
N ASP A 39 -7.74 3.87 -16.34
CA ASP A 39 -6.96 2.82 -16.99
C ASP A 39 -6.04 3.43 -18.06
N VAL A 40 -4.74 3.56 -17.71
CA VAL A 40 -3.77 4.27 -18.52
C VAL A 40 -2.50 3.43 -18.75
N ASP A 41 -1.80 3.65 -19.86
CA ASP A 41 -0.56 2.93 -20.16
C ASP A 41 0.60 3.40 -19.27
N PHE A 42 0.67 4.70 -18.96
CA PHE A 42 1.72 5.29 -18.14
C PHE A 42 1.24 6.58 -17.46
N GLY A 43 1.97 7.01 -16.45
CA GLY A 43 1.77 8.30 -15.79
C GLY A 43 1.26 8.21 -14.37
N THR A 44 1.36 9.32 -13.69
CA THR A 44 0.89 9.50 -12.31
C THR A 44 -0.62 9.69 -12.29
N ILE A 45 -1.30 8.93 -11.45
CA ILE A 45 -2.72 9.11 -11.14
C ILE A 45 -2.83 9.73 -9.75
N ASP A 46 -3.49 10.87 -9.66
CA ASP A 46 -3.70 11.61 -8.41
C ASP A 46 -5.20 11.84 -8.20
N VAL A 47 -5.77 11.16 -7.19
CA VAL A 47 -7.20 11.23 -6.89
C VAL A 47 -7.42 11.77 -5.49
N SER A 48 -8.28 12.74 -5.36
CA SER A 48 -8.63 13.31 -4.05
C SER A 48 -10.09 13.73 -3.97
N ALA A 49 -10.56 13.93 -2.74
CA ALA A 49 -11.89 14.47 -2.52
C ALA A 49 -11.98 15.92 -3.03
N GLY A 50 -13.06 16.22 -3.71
CA GLY A 50 -13.46 17.55 -4.19
C GLY A 50 -14.85 17.92 -3.71
N ALA A 51 -15.56 18.72 -4.51
CA ALA A 51 -16.96 19.05 -4.25
C ALA A 51 -17.86 17.84 -4.44
N ASP A 52 -18.90 17.71 -3.62
CA ASP A 52 -19.79 16.53 -3.61
C ASP A 52 -20.70 16.41 -4.83
N ASP A 53 -20.86 17.47 -5.60
CA ASP A 53 -21.71 17.53 -6.80
C ASP A 53 -20.93 17.50 -8.12
N LYS A 54 -19.60 17.45 -8.08
CA LYS A 54 -18.75 17.59 -9.27
C LYS A 54 -17.58 16.60 -9.29
N ILE A 55 -17.23 16.21 -10.51
CA ILE A 55 -16.03 15.44 -10.80
C ILE A 55 -15.17 16.28 -11.75
N SER A 56 -13.98 16.64 -11.32
CA SER A 56 -13.01 17.38 -12.12
C SER A 56 -11.91 16.43 -12.61
N VAL A 57 -11.66 16.42 -13.89
CA VAL A 57 -10.63 15.60 -14.54
C VAL A 57 -9.67 16.53 -15.27
N MET A 58 -8.40 16.46 -14.93
CA MET A 58 -7.30 17.11 -15.63
C MET A 58 -6.28 16.05 -16.02
N ALA A 59 -5.98 15.94 -17.30
CA ALA A 59 -4.93 15.07 -17.81
C ALA A 59 -3.94 15.89 -18.62
N HIS A 60 -2.68 15.76 -18.30
CA HIS A 60 -1.56 16.31 -19.04
C HIS A 60 -0.64 15.19 -19.44
N ARG A 61 -0.31 15.08 -20.74
CA ARG A 61 0.65 14.10 -21.25
C ARG A 61 1.66 14.79 -22.15
N LYS A 62 2.91 14.44 -21.98
CA LYS A 62 4.02 14.92 -22.80
C LYS A 62 4.92 13.75 -23.19
N ILE A 63 5.27 13.66 -24.47
CA ILE A 63 6.26 12.73 -24.97
C ILE A 63 7.38 13.55 -25.62
N ASP A 64 8.62 13.24 -25.27
CA ASP A 64 9.82 13.85 -25.80
C ASP A 64 10.79 12.75 -26.22
N SER A 65 10.95 12.56 -27.53
CA SER A 65 11.80 11.53 -28.09
C SER A 65 12.57 12.04 -29.31
N ASP A 66 13.48 11.21 -29.80
CA ASP A 66 14.21 11.49 -31.04
C ASP A 66 13.34 11.31 -32.32
N ASN A 67 12.06 10.90 -32.18
CA ASN A 67 11.15 10.64 -33.29
C ASN A 67 9.74 11.22 -33.03
N GLN A 68 9.55 12.46 -33.46
CA GLN A 68 8.26 13.17 -33.33
C GLN A 68 7.08 12.50 -34.06
N ALA A 69 7.34 11.74 -35.13
CA ALA A 69 6.27 11.03 -35.85
C ALA A 69 5.69 9.90 -34.95
N GLN A 70 6.57 9.16 -34.28
CA GLN A 70 6.15 8.13 -33.32
C GLN A 70 5.43 8.69 -32.10
N GLU A 71 5.84 9.88 -31.61
CA GLU A 71 5.16 10.56 -30.52
C GLU A 71 3.69 10.86 -30.88
N LYS A 72 3.47 11.46 -32.04
CA LYS A 72 2.12 11.77 -32.54
C LYS A 72 1.29 10.51 -32.78
N GLU A 73 1.89 9.48 -33.35
CA GLU A 73 1.25 8.19 -33.57
C GLU A 73 0.82 7.55 -32.23
N TYR A 74 1.70 7.60 -31.22
CA TYR A 74 1.37 7.10 -29.89
C TYR A 74 0.18 7.84 -29.29
N LEU A 75 0.20 9.17 -29.24
CA LEU A 75 -0.89 9.97 -28.69
C LEU A 75 -2.21 9.73 -29.44
N ALA A 76 -2.15 9.60 -30.75
CA ALA A 76 -3.32 9.29 -31.57
C ALA A 76 -3.86 7.86 -31.34
N SER A 77 -2.98 6.88 -31.07
CA SER A 77 -3.37 5.49 -30.82
C SER A 77 -3.93 5.23 -29.41
N ALA A 78 -3.61 6.12 -28.47
CA ALA A 78 -4.05 6.05 -27.08
C ALA A 78 -4.60 7.41 -26.60
N PRO A 79 -5.64 7.98 -27.23
CA PRO A 79 -6.18 9.28 -26.83
C PRO A 79 -6.71 9.22 -25.38
N VAL A 80 -6.62 10.34 -24.66
CA VAL A 80 -7.31 10.45 -23.36
C VAL A 80 -8.79 10.57 -23.60
N THR A 81 -9.54 9.56 -23.20
CA THR A 81 -10.99 9.56 -23.28
C THR A 81 -11.59 9.63 -21.88
N VAL A 82 -12.58 10.50 -21.70
CA VAL A 82 -13.36 10.60 -20.49
C VAL A 82 -14.82 10.31 -20.84
N SER A 83 -15.41 9.31 -20.22
CA SER A 83 -16.79 8.94 -20.42
C SER A 83 -17.52 8.83 -19.09
N LYS A 84 -18.82 9.15 -19.08
CA LYS A 84 -19.68 8.99 -17.92
C LYS A 84 -20.91 8.17 -18.28
N GLU A 85 -21.15 7.11 -17.52
CA GLU A 85 -22.36 6.29 -17.61
C GLU A 85 -23.01 6.21 -16.22
N GLY A 86 -24.16 6.86 -16.07
CA GLY A 86 -24.81 7.01 -14.77
C GLY A 86 -23.90 7.75 -13.79
N ASN A 87 -23.53 7.12 -12.67
CA ASN A 87 -22.60 7.67 -11.67
C ASN A 87 -21.20 7.03 -11.75
N THR A 88 -20.85 6.42 -12.89
CA THR A 88 -19.51 5.89 -13.17
C THR A 88 -18.81 6.78 -14.16
N VAL A 89 -17.60 7.24 -13.80
CA VAL A 89 -16.70 7.99 -14.67
C VAL A 89 -15.52 7.11 -15.03
N THR A 90 -15.24 6.99 -16.33
CA THR A 90 -14.13 6.21 -16.86
C THR A 90 -13.15 7.11 -17.62
N ILE A 91 -11.89 7.09 -17.22
CA ILE A 91 -10.77 7.76 -17.87
C ILE A 91 -9.88 6.70 -18.48
N ARG A 92 -9.70 6.72 -19.78
CA ARG A 92 -8.82 5.78 -20.48
C ARG A 92 -7.81 6.52 -21.33
N ALA A 93 -6.55 6.05 -21.26
CA ALA A 93 -5.46 6.46 -22.13
C ALA A 93 -4.54 5.26 -22.36
N ARG A 94 -5.10 4.24 -23.02
CA ARG A 94 -4.43 2.96 -23.29
C ARG A 94 -4.52 2.59 -24.76
N ARG A 95 -3.42 2.12 -25.35
CA ARG A 95 -3.41 1.66 -26.73
C ARG A 95 -4.38 0.49 -26.93
N GLN A 96 -5.21 0.61 -27.94
CA GLN A 96 -6.20 -0.42 -28.31
C GLN A 96 -5.58 -1.57 -29.09
N ASN A 97 -4.57 -1.29 -29.96
CA ASN A 97 -3.86 -2.28 -30.75
C ASN A 97 -2.41 -2.40 -30.30
N LYS A 98 -2.03 -3.55 -29.76
CA LYS A 98 -0.64 -3.87 -29.38
C LYS A 98 0.23 -4.36 -30.55
N GLU A 99 -0.34 -4.49 -31.74
CA GLU A 99 0.36 -5.07 -32.93
C GLU A 99 1.45 -4.16 -33.53
N HIS A 100 1.43 -2.86 -33.24
CA HIS A 100 2.53 -1.97 -33.59
C HIS A 100 3.43 -1.81 -32.38
N ASN A 101 4.50 -2.59 -32.32
CA ASN A 101 5.61 -2.32 -31.42
C ASN A 101 6.26 -1.00 -31.83
N LEU A 102 5.89 0.09 -31.14
CA LEU A 102 6.66 1.32 -31.24
C LEU A 102 8.02 1.05 -30.58
N ASN A 103 8.99 0.63 -31.37
CA ASN A 103 10.36 0.51 -30.91
C ASN A 103 10.93 1.92 -30.80
N TRP A 104 10.92 2.47 -29.60
CA TRP A 104 11.59 3.72 -29.31
C TRP A 104 13.11 3.48 -29.44
N SER A 105 13.67 3.86 -30.60
CA SER A 105 15.12 3.88 -30.79
C SER A 105 15.64 5.26 -30.38
N GLY A 106 16.59 5.31 -29.45
CA GLY A 106 17.14 6.55 -28.92
C GLY A 106 16.48 7.04 -27.63
N ARG A 107 16.60 8.34 -27.35
CA ARG A 107 16.02 8.95 -26.14
C ARG A 107 14.50 9.02 -26.25
N CYS A 108 13.82 8.55 -25.23
CA CYS A 108 12.37 8.71 -25.09
C CYS A 108 12.02 9.00 -23.61
N SER A 109 11.39 10.12 -23.37
CA SER A 109 10.81 10.49 -22.07
C SER A 109 9.31 10.61 -22.23
N MET A 110 8.57 9.91 -21.37
CA MET A 110 7.12 9.93 -21.35
C MET A 110 6.68 10.42 -19.97
N ASP A 111 6.05 11.57 -19.90
CA ASP A 111 5.46 12.13 -18.69
C ASP A 111 3.95 12.26 -18.86
N ALA A 112 3.20 11.82 -17.85
CA ALA A 112 1.76 12.01 -17.79
C ALA A 112 1.28 12.15 -16.36
N ARG A 113 0.30 13.03 -16.18
CA ARG A 113 -0.38 13.22 -14.91
C ARG A 113 -1.89 13.29 -15.13
N TYR A 114 -2.61 12.49 -14.37
CA TYR A 114 -4.07 12.45 -14.35
C TYR A 114 -4.52 12.88 -12.96
N THR A 115 -5.00 14.10 -12.81
CA THR A 115 -5.51 14.65 -11.55
C THR A 115 -7.02 14.62 -11.58
N VAL A 116 -7.61 13.94 -10.62
CA VAL A 116 -9.06 13.74 -10.56
C VAL A 116 -9.57 14.11 -9.17
N HIS A 117 -10.54 15.01 -9.12
CA HIS A 117 -11.28 15.31 -7.90
C HIS A 117 -12.69 14.72 -8.01
N VAL A 118 -13.07 13.93 -7.02
CA VAL A 118 -14.38 13.25 -6.95
C VAL A 118 -15.07 13.57 -5.63
N PRO A 119 -16.38 13.35 -5.50
CA PRO A 119 -17.05 13.42 -4.21
C PRO A 119 -16.34 12.56 -3.16
N ARG A 120 -16.34 12.99 -1.89
CA ARG A 120 -15.66 12.28 -0.80
C ARG A 120 -16.07 10.80 -0.69
N THR A 121 -17.36 10.51 -0.90
CA THR A 121 -17.85 9.12 -0.94
C THR A 121 -17.86 8.62 -2.37
N PHE A 122 -16.76 7.93 -2.77
CA PHE A 122 -16.59 7.44 -4.14
C PHE A 122 -15.72 6.19 -4.18
N ASN A 123 -16.12 5.19 -4.97
CA ASN A 123 -15.31 4.01 -5.22
C ASN A 123 -14.30 4.29 -6.33
N SER A 124 -13.12 3.67 -6.29
CA SER A 124 -12.11 3.93 -7.31
C SER A 124 -11.36 2.67 -7.72
N GLU A 125 -11.19 2.52 -9.03
CA GLU A 125 -10.40 1.45 -9.67
C GLU A 125 -9.35 2.11 -10.57
N LEU A 126 -8.09 2.05 -10.15
CA LEU A 126 -7.00 2.83 -10.74
C LEU A 126 -5.92 1.89 -11.26
N ARG A 127 -5.59 1.99 -12.54
CA ARG A 127 -4.56 1.18 -13.19
C ARG A 127 -3.63 2.02 -14.03
N THR A 128 -2.33 1.83 -13.85
CA THR A 128 -1.29 2.39 -14.73
C THR A 128 -0.22 1.33 -15.01
N GLY A 129 0.31 1.29 -16.22
CA GLY A 129 1.42 0.39 -16.54
C GLY A 129 2.74 0.80 -15.87
N GLY A 130 2.91 2.09 -15.61
CA GLY A 130 4.06 2.63 -14.88
C GLY A 130 3.78 4.05 -14.42
N GLY A 131 3.98 4.30 -13.16
CA GLY A 131 3.71 5.60 -12.54
C GLY A 131 3.13 5.48 -11.15
N THR A 132 3.19 6.55 -10.42
CA THR A 132 2.68 6.64 -9.05
C THR A 132 1.15 6.74 -9.03
N ILE A 133 0.51 6.06 -8.10
CA ILE A 133 -0.91 6.27 -7.78
C ILE A 133 -0.99 6.89 -6.39
N MET A 134 -1.61 8.05 -6.29
CA MET A 134 -1.87 8.75 -5.04
C MET A 134 -3.38 8.90 -4.85
N VAL A 135 -3.87 8.57 -3.67
CA VAL A 135 -5.28 8.74 -3.33
C VAL A 135 -5.41 9.31 -1.93
N ALA A 136 -6.25 10.32 -1.78
CA ALA A 136 -6.43 10.99 -0.50
C ALA A 136 -7.90 11.33 -0.20
N GLU A 137 -8.26 11.23 1.09
CA GLU A 137 -9.52 11.73 1.67
C GLU A 137 -10.80 11.11 1.08
N LEU A 138 -10.76 9.81 0.72
CA LEU A 138 -11.92 9.14 0.13
C LEU A 138 -12.54 8.09 1.06
N THR A 139 -13.85 7.97 0.96
CA THR A 139 -14.65 6.91 1.57
C THR A 139 -15.26 6.02 0.48
N GLY A 140 -14.98 4.72 0.52
CA GLY A 140 -15.46 3.76 -0.47
C GLY A 140 -14.45 2.64 -0.70
N SER A 141 -14.75 1.76 -1.65
CA SER A 141 -13.81 0.72 -2.05
C SER A 141 -12.74 1.27 -2.99
N MET A 142 -11.49 0.91 -2.73
CA MET A 142 -10.31 1.32 -3.52
C MET A 142 -9.60 0.10 -4.08
N SER A 143 -9.30 0.11 -5.37
CA SER A 143 -8.37 -0.82 -6.02
C SER A 143 -7.34 -0.04 -6.83
N ALA A 144 -6.06 -0.33 -6.62
CA ALA A 144 -4.98 0.35 -7.33
C ALA A 144 -3.89 -0.62 -7.78
N ASP A 145 -3.59 -0.60 -9.08
CA ASP A 145 -2.60 -1.48 -9.70
C ASP A 145 -1.59 -0.69 -10.53
N THR A 146 -0.30 -0.91 -10.27
CA THR A 146 0.79 -0.38 -11.11
C THR A 146 1.92 -1.41 -11.24
N SER A 147 2.67 -1.39 -12.34
CA SER A 147 3.81 -2.31 -12.45
C SER A 147 5.06 -1.76 -11.74
N GLY A 148 5.38 -0.49 -11.87
CA GLY A 148 6.64 0.05 -11.37
C GLY A 148 6.52 1.17 -10.34
N GLY A 149 5.38 1.82 -10.25
CA GLY A 149 5.19 3.04 -9.48
C GLY A 149 4.93 2.82 -7.99
N LYS A 150 5.09 3.90 -7.25
CA LYS A 150 4.73 3.98 -5.83
C LYS A 150 3.20 4.09 -5.67
N LEU A 151 2.66 3.44 -4.65
CA LEU A 151 1.28 3.60 -4.22
C LEU A 151 1.26 4.38 -2.89
N LYS A 152 0.49 5.45 -2.83
CA LYS A 152 0.35 6.28 -1.64
C LYS A 152 -1.11 6.55 -1.33
N PHE A 153 -1.54 6.14 -0.16
CA PHE A 153 -2.91 6.29 0.32
C PHE A 153 -2.93 7.08 1.62
N THR A 154 -3.78 8.08 1.69
CA THR A 154 -3.88 8.95 2.85
C THR A 154 -5.35 9.14 3.22
N HIS A 155 -5.71 8.85 4.47
CA HIS A 155 -7.06 9.00 5.04
C HIS A 155 -8.16 8.38 4.17
N LEU A 156 -7.97 7.09 3.83
CA LEU A 156 -9.00 6.31 3.14
C LEU A 156 -9.87 5.56 4.14
N HIS A 157 -11.17 5.57 3.91
CA HIS A 157 -12.14 4.84 4.72
C HIS A 157 -12.88 3.80 3.86
N GLY A 158 -12.58 2.53 4.09
CA GLY A 158 -13.18 1.40 3.38
C GLY A 158 -12.18 0.36 2.90
N PRO A 159 -12.66 -0.69 2.21
CA PRO A 159 -11.79 -1.75 1.70
C PRO A 159 -10.80 -1.20 0.68
N THR A 160 -9.51 -1.46 0.90
CA THR A 160 -8.43 -0.99 0.01
C THR A 160 -7.56 -2.16 -0.43
N GLY A 161 -7.52 -2.41 -1.74
CA GLY A 161 -6.63 -3.35 -2.41
C GLY A 161 -5.57 -2.61 -3.22
N ALA A 162 -4.29 -2.96 -3.06
CA ALA A 162 -3.22 -2.29 -3.80
C ALA A 162 -2.10 -3.24 -4.20
N THR A 163 -1.70 -3.20 -5.47
CA THR A 163 -0.67 -4.07 -6.01
C THR A 163 0.34 -3.28 -6.84
N THR A 164 1.63 -3.55 -6.60
CA THR A 164 2.71 -3.06 -7.47
C THR A 164 3.80 -4.11 -7.60
N SER A 165 4.54 -4.16 -8.70
CA SER A 165 5.67 -5.10 -8.78
C SER A 165 6.95 -4.51 -8.19
N GLY A 166 7.30 -3.28 -8.50
CA GLY A 166 8.57 -2.68 -8.09
C GLY A 166 8.47 -1.59 -7.02
N GLY A 167 7.35 -0.90 -6.95
CA GLY A 167 7.18 0.30 -6.12
C GLY A 167 6.95 0.03 -4.64
N SER A 168 7.13 1.07 -3.83
CA SER A 168 6.73 1.06 -2.43
C SER A 168 5.24 1.34 -2.26
N ILE A 169 4.68 0.86 -1.15
CA ILE A 169 3.30 1.11 -0.76
C ILE A 169 3.29 1.84 0.58
N GLU A 170 2.62 2.98 0.64
CA GLU A 170 2.44 3.80 1.84
C GLU A 170 0.96 3.96 2.15
N LEU A 171 0.57 3.59 3.36
CA LEU A 171 -0.76 3.76 3.94
C LEU A 171 -0.65 4.67 5.16
N ASN A 172 -1.33 5.80 5.16
CA ASN A 172 -1.36 6.73 6.28
C ASN A 172 -2.80 7.09 6.65
N GLY A 173 -3.20 6.87 7.88
CA GLY A 173 -4.57 7.15 8.34
C GLY A 173 -5.66 6.36 7.60
N CYS A 174 -5.34 5.18 7.07
CA CYS A 174 -6.30 4.37 6.32
C CYS A 174 -7.06 3.42 7.24
N GLU A 175 -8.36 3.28 7.02
CA GLU A 175 -9.26 2.49 7.85
C GLU A 175 -10.05 1.47 7.01
N GLY A 176 -10.19 0.25 7.53
CA GLY A 176 -10.96 -0.82 6.88
C GLY A 176 -10.17 -2.09 6.66
N ALA A 177 -10.57 -2.87 5.66
CA ALA A 177 -9.84 -4.07 5.24
C ALA A 177 -8.77 -3.68 4.21
N LEU A 178 -7.52 -3.62 4.64
CA LEU A 178 -6.38 -3.19 3.83
C LEU A 178 -5.59 -4.42 3.37
N LYS A 179 -5.50 -4.62 2.05
CA LYS A 179 -4.73 -5.70 1.44
C LYS A 179 -3.76 -5.15 0.41
N VAL A 180 -2.46 -5.27 0.67
CA VAL A 180 -1.42 -4.65 -0.16
C VAL A 180 -0.29 -5.62 -0.47
N ASP A 181 0.10 -5.66 -1.73
CA ASP A 181 1.10 -6.58 -2.25
C ASP A 181 2.12 -5.84 -3.14
N THR A 182 3.42 -6.11 -2.92
CA THR A 182 4.50 -5.69 -3.82
C THR A 182 5.54 -6.78 -3.97
N SER A 183 6.26 -6.86 -5.08
CA SER A 183 7.36 -7.83 -5.17
C SER A 183 8.67 -7.26 -4.62
N GLY A 184 9.03 -6.02 -4.95
CA GLY A 184 10.33 -5.46 -4.57
C GLY A 184 10.28 -4.36 -3.50
N GLY A 185 9.20 -3.63 -3.42
CA GLY A 185 9.08 -2.41 -2.64
C GLY A 185 8.91 -2.60 -1.13
N ARG A 186 9.20 -1.54 -0.40
CA ARG A 186 8.84 -1.42 1.01
C ARG A 186 7.35 -1.16 1.18
N ILE A 187 6.76 -1.74 2.23
CA ILE A 187 5.41 -1.41 2.66
C ILE A 187 5.49 -0.67 4.00
N GLU A 188 4.78 0.44 4.12
CA GLU A 188 4.67 1.20 5.36
C GLU A 188 3.19 1.53 5.63
N ALA A 189 2.69 1.10 6.79
CA ALA A 189 1.34 1.40 7.26
C ALA A 189 1.42 2.12 8.61
N THR A 190 0.86 3.32 8.67
CA THR A 190 0.89 4.16 9.85
C THR A 190 -0.48 4.74 10.16
N ASP A 191 -0.79 4.86 11.46
CA ASP A 191 -1.97 5.57 11.98
C ASP A 191 -3.31 5.08 11.39
N GLY A 192 -3.39 3.76 11.09
CA GLY A 192 -4.55 3.14 10.48
C GLY A 192 -5.35 2.25 11.44
N SER A 193 -6.48 1.74 10.94
CA SER A 193 -7.34 0.82 11.71
C SER A 193 -8.09 -0.18 10.83
N GLY A 194 -8.58 -1.27 11.46
CA GLY A 194 -9.30 -2.35 10.79
C GLY A 194 -8.47 -3.63 10.68
N SER A 195 -8.28 -4.16 9.48
CA SER A 195 -7.39 -5.31 9.25
C SER A 195 -6.35 -5.00 8.20
N LEU A 196 -5.11 -5.43 8.44
CA LEU A 196 -4.01 -5.25 7.48
C LEU A 196 -3.45 -6.61 7.04
N GLU A 197 -3.47 -6.88 5.76
CA GLU A 197 -2.72 -7.94 5.11
C GLU A 197 -1.70 -7.33 4.14
N ALA A 198 -0.40 -7.46 4.44
CA ALA A 198 0.66 -6.85 3.63
C ALA A 198 1.73 -7.87 3.25
N ARG A 199 2.07 -7.95 1.97
CA ARG A 199 3.07 -8.88 1.45
C ARG A 199 4.09 -8.19 0.56
N THR A 200 5.34 -8.61 0.71
CA THR A 200 6.41 -8.26 -0.24
C THR A 200 7.38 -9.43 -0.39
N SER A 201 8.07 -9.55 -1.51
CA SER A 201 9.13 -10.57 -1.61
C SER A 201 10.49 -10.03 -1.13
N GLY A 202 10.87 -8.83 -1.55
CA GLY A 202 12.20 -8.27 -1.24
C GLY A 202 12.21 -7.19 -0.17
N GLY A 203 11.16 -6.39 -0.08
CA GLY A 203 11.10 -5.20 0.75
C GLY A 203 10.91 -5.45 2.25
N SER A 204 11.14 -4.42 3.03
CA SER A 204 10.77 -4.40 4.45
C SER A 204 9.30 -3.99 4.63
N ILE A 205 8.69 -4.46 5.71
CA ILE A 205 7.35 -4.04 6.10
C ILE A 205 7.41 -3.37 7.48
N VAL A 206 6.84 -2.19 7.57
CA VAL A 206 6.77 -1.42 8.81
C VAL A 206 5.31 -1.08 9.10
N VAL A 207 4.86 -1.44 10.31
CA VAL A 207 3.52 -1.11 10.77
C VAL A 207 3.62 -0.38 12.10
N ARG A 208 3.03 0.83 12.16
CA ARG A 208 3.03 1.68 13.36
C ARG A 208 1.64 2.21 13.68
N ASN A 209 1.33 2.29 14.96
CA ASN A 209 0.07 2.90 15.46
C ASN A 209 -1.16 2.33 14.74
N PHE A 210 -1.24 1.00 14.61
CA PHE A 210 -2.33 0.37 13.86
C PHE A 210 -3.36 -0.25 14.80
N GLY A 211 -4.64 0.12 14.62
CA GLY A 211 -5.78 -0.30 15.42
C GLY A 211 -6.49 -1.51 14.83
N GLY A 212 -5.92 -2.72 14.98
CA GLY A 212 -6.56 -3.96 14.55
C GLY A 212 -5.59 -5.06 14.17
N ASP A 213 -6.13 -6.14 13.63
CA ASP A 213 -5.36 -7.33 13.32
C ASP A 213 -4.41 -7.11 12.14
N THR A 214 -3.16 -7.52 12.33
CA THR A 214 -2.08 -7.30 11.36
C THR A 214 -1.44 -8.62 10.96
N LYS A 215 -1.47 -8.93 9.68
CA LYS A 215 -0.79 -10.09 9.08
C LYS A 215 0.16 -9.61 7.99
N VAL A 216 1.46 -9.79 8.20
CA VAL A 216 2.48 -9.36 7.24
C VAL A 216 3.47 -10.45 6.92
N GLU A 217 3.88 -10.51 5.65
CA GLU A 217 4.77 -11.55 5.14
C GLU A 217 5.81 -10.94 4.19
N THR A 218 7.08 -11.34 4.36
CA THR A 218 8.16 -11.00 3.42
C THR A 218 9.11 -12.18 3.23
N SER A 219 9.76 -12.29 2.08
CA SER A 219 10.80 -13.31 1.93
C SER A 219 12.17 -12.79 2.37
N GLY A 220 12.54 -11.55 2.05
CA GLY A 220 13.89 -11.04 2.32
C GLY A 220 13.97 -9.93 3.36
N GLY A 221 12.94 -9.13 3.51
CA GLY A 221 12.96 -7.88 4.26
C GLY A 221 12.79 -8.03 5.78
N ARG A 222 13.09 -6.94 6.48
CA ARG A 222 12.80 -6.81 7.91
C ARG A 222 11.33 -6.51 8.14
N LEU A 223 10.76 -7.09 9.21
CA LEU A 223 9.46 -6.71 9.74
C LEU A 223 9.61 -5.85 10.99
N THR A 224 8.85 -4.78 11.08
CA THR A 224 8.83 -3.90 12.26
C THR A 224 7.38 -3.61 12.65
N PHE A 225 7.07 -3.85 13.93
CA PHE A 225 5.76 -3.57 14.53
C PHE A 225 5.94 -2.65 15.72
N GLU A 226 5.19 -1.55 15.75
CA GLU A 226 5.18 -0.59 16.85
C GLU A 226 3.74 -0.15 17.18
N ASN A 227 3.33 -0.26 18.43
CA ASN A 227 2.01 0.19 18.91
C ASN A 227 0.82 -0.42 18.14
N ILE A 228 0.80 -1.72 17.97
CA ILE A 228 -0.31 -2.42 17.32
C ILE A 228 -1.40 -2.72 18.36
N ASN A 229 -2.66 -2.45 18.01
CA ASN A 229 -3.82 -2.69 18.85
C ASN A 229 -4.69 -3.82 18.30
N GLY A 230 -4.13 -5.02 18.23
CA GLY A 230 -4.78 -6.23 17.70
C GLY A 230 -3.81 -7.40 17.69
N LYS A 231 -4.21 -8.47 17.04
CA LYS A 231 -3.36 -9.65 16.79
C LYS A 231 -2.24 -9.30 15.82
N ILE A 232 -1.03 -9.79 16.11
CA ILE A 232 0.13 -9.63 15.23
C ILE A 232 0.54 -11.00 14.68
N THR A 233 0.60 -11.12 13.37
CA THR A 233 1.19 -12.28 12.67
C THR A 233 2.24 -11.78 11.70
N GLY A 234 3.51 -12.10 11.95
CA GLY A 234 4.65 -11.67 11.13
C GLY A 234 5.48 -12.85 10.67
N ARG A 235 5.69 -12.99 9.35
CA ARG A 235 6.55 -14.04 8.78
C ARG A 235 7.61 -13.45 7.85
N SER A 236 8.85 -13.90 8.04
CA SER A 236 9.95 -13.59 7.12
C SER A 236 10.74 -14.86 6.80
N SER A 237 11.28 -14.99 5.60
CA SER A 237 12.22 -16.09 5.36
C SER A 237 13.67 -15.69 5.71
N GLY A 238 14.13 -14.51 5.30
CA GLY A 238 15.51 -14.07 5.52
C GLY A 238 15.70 -12.92 6.50
N GLY A 239 14.67 -12.10 6.71
CA GLY A 239 14.77 -10.86 7.48
C GLY A 239 14.56 -11.03 8.98
N SER A 240 15.11 -10.11 9.75
CA SER A 240 14.85 -10.01 11.18
C SER A 240 13.48 -9.40 11.46
N ILE A 241 12.89 -9.75 12.60
CA ILE A 241 11.61 -9.22 13.04
C ILE A 241 11.80 -8.43 14.33
N SER A 242 11.28 -7.22 14.39
CA SER A 242 11.25 -6.38 15.60
C SER A 242 9.83 -6.02 15.95
N ALA A 243 9.43 -6.25 17.21
CA ALA A 243 8.11 -5.89 17.68
C ALA A 243 8.20 -5.14 19.02
N LYS A 244 7.61 -3.94 19.08
CA LYS A 244 7.43 -3.17 20.30
C LYS A 244 5.96 -3.24 20.71
N LEU A 245 5.70 -4.02 21.77
CA LEU A 245 4.35 -4.22 22.29
C LEU A 245 3.96 -3.06 23.22
N LYS A 246 2.67 -2.82 23.36
CA LYS A 246 2.12 -1.84 24.29
C LYS A 246 1.42 -2.52 25.46
N SER A 247 1.20 -1.80 26.56
CA SER A 247 0.42 -2.27 27.70
C SER A 247 -1.00 -1.69 27.66
N PRO A 248 -2.04 -2.50 27.98
CA PRO A 248 -2.02 -3.97 27.97
C PRO A 248 -1.80 -4.51 26.57
N VAL A 249 -1.21 -5.71 26.43
CA VAL A 249 -1.05 -6.37 25.13
C VAL A 249 -2.42 -6.77 24.59
N PRO A 250 -2.87 -6.20 23.47
CA PRO A 250 -4.29 -6.29 23.08
C PRO A 250 -4.66 -7.59 22.37
N GLY A 251 -3.68 -8.29 21.77
CA GLY A 251 -3.90 -9.50 20.98
C GLY A 251 -2.73 -10.47 21.05
N ASP A 252 -2.94 -11.67 20.53
CA ASP A 252 -1.89 -12.67 20.41
C ASP A 252 -0.83 -12.25 19.39
N VAL A 253 0.42 -12.63 19.65
CA VAL A 253 1.59 -12.30 18.82
C VAL A 253 2.23 -13.57 18.34
N ASN A 254 2.32 -13.74 17.02
CA ASN A 254 3.02 -14.86 16.37
C ASN A 254 4.03 -14.32 15.36
N LEU A 255 5.32 -14.50 15.65
CA LEU A 255 6.43 -14.02 14.83
C LEU A 255 7.32 -15.20 14.45
N GLU A 256 7.56 -15.35 13.16
CA GLU A 256 8.32 -16.47 12.60
C GLU A 256 9.31 -15.98 11.54
N THR A 257 10.57 -16.44 11.66
CA THR A 257 11.58 -16.22 10.62
C THR A 257 12.44 -17.45 10.41
N SER A 258 12.85 -17.72 9.17
CA SER A 258 13.72 -18.87 8.92
C SER A 258 15.21 -18.57 9.20
N ALA A 259 15.69 -17.34 8.91
CA ALA A 259 17.11 -17.03 9.04
C ALA A 259 17.42 -15.74 9.83
N GLY A 260 16.44 -14.95 10.22
CA GLY A 260 16.61 -13.70 10.95
C GLY A 260 16.51 -13.85 12.47
N SER A 261 16.91 -12.83 13.20
CA SER A 261 16.65 -12.73 14.64
C SER A 261 15.28 -12.12 14.92
N ILE A 262 14.71 -12.43 16.09
CA ILE A 262 13.46 -11.84 16.57
C ILE A 262 13.76 -11.05 17.84
N ASP A 263 13.49 -9.76 17.84
CA ASP A 263 13.61 -8.86 18.97
C ASP A 263 12.23 -8.36 19.38
N VAL A 264 11.80 -8.69 20.61
CA VAL A 264 10.52 -8.24 21.15
C VAL A 264 10.74 -7.38 22.38
N THR A 265 10.21 -6.17 22.32
CA THR A 265 10.19 -5.27 23.47
C THR A 265 8.81 -5.33 24.10
N VAL A 266 8.78 -5.69 25.41
CA VAL A 266 7.56 -5.97 26.18
C VAL A 266 7.45 -4.96 27.32
N PRO A 267 6.28 -4.35 27.54
CA PRO A 267 6.04 -3.54 28.75
C PRO A 267 6.27 -4.35 30.02
N PRO A 268 6.91 -3.79 31.07
CA PRO A 268 7.25 -4.53 32.29
C PRO A 268 6.04 -5.10 33.05
N ASP A 269 4.87 -4.50 32.86
CA ASP A 269 3.59 -4.88 33.48
C ASP A 269 2.75 -5.85 32.63
N ALA A 270 3.16 -6.15 31.40
CA ALA A 270 2.39 -7.01 30.50
C ALA A 270 2.43 -8.48 30.93
N GLY A 271 1.25 -9.09 31.06
CA GLY A 271 1.09 -10.54 31.26
C GLY A 271 1.10 -11.28 29.91
N LEU A 272 1.98 -12.29 29.78
CA LEU A 272 2.14 -13.06 28.54
C LEU A 272 2.37 -14.55 28.81
N ASP A 273 1.77 -15.41 27.97
CA ASP A 273 2.13 -16.82 27.83
C ASP A 273 3.13 -16.97 26.70
N ILE A 274 4.38 -17.35 27.02
CA ILE A 274 5.49 -17.38 26.06
C ILE A 274 5.74 -18.79 25.57
N GLU A 275 5.93 -18.92 24.24
CA GLU A 275 6.54 -20.05 23.58
C GLU A 275 7.56 -19.53 22.57
N ALA A 276 8.84 -19.66 22.85
CA ALA A 276 9.94 -19.18 22.00
C ALA A 276 10.90 -20.33 21.67
N GLU A 277 11.24 -20.48 20.40
CA GLU A 277 12.11 -21.53 19.88
C GLU A 277 13.07 -20.97 18.83
N ALA A 278 14.39 -21.23 18.99
CA ALA A 278 15.44 -20.81 18.09
C ALA A 278 16.30 -22.02 17.70
N SER A 279 16.01 -22.69 16.57
CA SER A 279 16.61 -23.97 16.20
C SER A 279 18.16 -23.97 16.14
N SER A 280 18.77 -22.86 15.72
CA SER A 280 20.24 -22.70 15.67
C SER A 280 20.73 -21.44 16.40
N GLY A 281 19.92 -20.88 17.29
CA GLY A 281 20.20 -19.66 18.00
C GLY A 281 20.16 -19.80 19.51
N ARG A 282 19.87 -18.68 20.17
CA ARG A 282 19.64 -18.61 21.60
C ARG A 282 18.34 -17.85 21.86
N VAL A 283 17.58 -18.32 22.84
CA VAL A 283 16.44 -17.58 23.40
C VAL A 283 16.88 -16.90 24.69
N THR A 284 16.66 -15.60 24.79
CA THR A 284 16.99 -14.80 25.99
C THR A 284 15.79 -13.94 26.39
N SER A 285 15.58 -13.81 27.70
CA SER A 285 14.61 -12.86 28.27
C SER A 285 15.28 -12.10 29.40
N GLU A 286 15.17 -10.77 29.37
CA GLU A 286 15.56 -9.89 30.48
C GLU A 286 14.40 -9.73 31.48
N LEU A 287 13.19 -10.19 31.13
CA LEU A 287 12.03 -10.23 32.04
C LEU A 287 11.98 -11.57 32.77
N PRO A 288 11.55 -11.61 34.04
CA PRO A 288 11.38 -12.85 34.78
C PRO A 288 10.33 -13.74 34.08
N VAL A 289 10.69 -14.97 33.76
CA VAL A 289 9.79 -15.97 33.21
C VAL A 289 9.61 -17.10 34.20
N THR A 290 8.38 -17.32 34.67
CA THR A 290 8.01 -18.48 35.46
C THR A 290 7.50 -19.56 34.53
N GLY A 291 8.19 -20.72 34.46
CA GLY A 291 7.82 -21.68 33.43
C GLY A 291 8.29 -23.08 33.64
N THR A 292 7.90 -23.92 32.70
CA THR A 292 8.16 -25.36 32.70
C THR A 292 9.40 -25.74 31.94
N ARG A 293 9.96 -24.86 31.11
CA ARG A 293 11.16 -25.12 30.29
C ARG A 293 11.92 -23.83 29.99
N THR A 294 13.21 -23.83 30.29
CA THR A 294 14.15 -22.78 29.90
C THR A 294 15.45 -23.44 29.51
N ASP A 295 15.63 -23.68 28.22
CA ASP A 295 16.84 -24.23 27.62
C ASP A 295 17.56 -23.10 26.86
N ARG A 296 18.75 -23.39 26.31
CA ARG A 296 19.50 -22.42 25.54
C ARG A 296 18.75 -21.90 24.31
N ASP A 297 18.00 -22.78 23.67
CA ASP A 297 17.33 -22.60 22.37
C ASP A 297 15.81 -22.55 22.45
N SER A 298 15.26 -22.80 23.64
CA SER A 298 13.81 -22.77 23.83
C SER A 298 13.39 -22.26 25.19
N MET A 299 12.25 -21.58 25.24
CA MET A 299 11.65 -21.01 26.44
C MET A 299 10.12 -21.18 26.38
N LYS A 300 9.56 -21.78 27.45
CA LYS A 300 8.11 -21.86 27.63
C LYS A 300 7.75 -21.49 29.06
N GLY A 301 6.86 -20.53 29.23
CA GLY A 301 6.49 -20.04 30.55
C GLY A 301 5.59 -18.81 30.49
N LYS A 302 5.54 -18.11 31.62
CA LYS A 302 4.68 -16.94 31.79
C LYS A 302 5.47 -15.74 32.28
N ILE A 303 5.17 -14.57 31.76
CA ILE A 303 5.56 -13.27 32.31
C ILE A 303 4.35 -12.72 33.05
N ASN A 304 4.55 -12.20 34.27
CA ASN A 304 3.53 -11.56 35.11
C ASN A 304 2.22 -12.36 35.23
N GLY A 305 2.33 -13.68 35.46
CA GLY A 305 1.17 -14.56 35.67
C GLY A 305 0.49 -15.07 34.40
N GLY A 306 0.98 -14.65 33.22
CA GLY A 306 0.43 -15.07 31.92
C GLY A 306 -0.63 -14.11 31.36
N GLY A 307 -1.12 -14.40 30.15
CA GLY A 307 -2.09 -13.56 29.46
C GLY A 307 -2.21 -13.88 27.98
N LYS A 308 -1.94 -12.91 27.10
CA LYS A 308 -1.95 -13.12 25.65
C LYS A 308 -0.78 -14.00 25.22
N SER A 309 -1.00 -14.79 24.18
CA SER A 309 0.02 -15.68 23.65
C SER A 309 1.11 -14.92 22.89
N LEU A 310 2.39 -15.22 23.20
CA LEU A 310 3.57 -14.73 22.49
C LEU A 310 4.34 -15.93 21.95
N VAL A 311 4.15 -16.22 20.68
CA VAL A 311 4.83 -17.32 19.97
C VAL A 311 5.92 -16.77 19.06
N LEU A 312 7.17 -17.18 19.29
CA LEU A 312 8.35 -16.70 18.59
C LEU A 312 9.14 -17.89 18.02
N ARG A 313 9.35 -17.95 16.72
CA ARG A 313 10.11 -19.03 16.08
C ARG A 313 11.18 -18.49 15.14
N SER A 314 12.43 -18.90 15.37
CA SER A 314 13.57 -18.60 14.48
C SER A 314 14.31 -19.85 14.09
N GLY A 315 14.56 -20.04 12.78
CA GLY A 315 15.37 -21.19 12.31
C GLY A 315 16.85 -21.01 12.61
N ALA A 316 17.44 -19.88 12.20
CA ALA A 316 18.89 -19.66 12.30
C ALA A 316 19.31 -18.40 13.09
N GLY A 317 18.39 -17.64 13.64
CA GLY A 317 18.68 -16.44 14.42
C GLY A 317 18.36 -16.62 15.91
N SER A 318 18.76 -15.65 16.72
CA SER A 318 18.43 -15.60 18.14
C SER A 318 17.12 -14.87 18.40
N ILE A 319 16.51 -15.20 19.53
CA ILE A 319 15.29 -14.54 20.01
C ILE A 319 15.63 -13.79 21.29
N SER A 320 15.28 -12.50 21.35
CA SER A 320 15.52 -11.63 22.49
C SER A 320 14.20 -10.98 22.95
N ILE A 321 13.89 -11.13 24.24
CA ILE A 321 12.73 -10.51 24.88
C ILE A 321 13.25 -9.52 25.91
N LYS A 322 12.94 -8.23 25.74
CA LYS A 322 13.45 -7.15 26.57
C LYS A 322 12.33 -6.32 27.18
N PRO A 323 12.52 -5.74 28.36
CA PRO A 323 11.56 -4.74 28.85
C PRO A 323 11.63 -3.46 27.99
N THR A 324 10.50 -2.80 27.85
CA THR A 324 10.50 -1.42 27.34
C THR A 324 11.30 -0.56 28.32
N SER A 325 12.37 0.08 27.85
CA SER A 325 13.08 1.07 28.64
C SER A 325 12.11 2.19 29.01
N ALA A 326 12.04 2.54 30.29
CA ALA A 326 11.30 3.74 30.69
C ALA A 326 11.93 4.92 29.93
N GLU A 327 11.17 5.52 29.04
CA GLU A 327 11.56 6.77 28.40
C GLU A 327 11.72 7.78 29.53
N VAL A 328 12.96 8.17 29.79
CA VAL A 328 13.24 9.26 30.73
C VAL A 328 12.50 10.45 30.16
N ALA A 329 11.34 10.77 30.72
CA ALA A 329 10.64 11.99 30.41
C ALA A 329 11.63 13.15 30.72
N ALA A 330 12.24 13.66 29.69
CA ALA A 330 13.01 14.88 29.76
C ALA A 330 12.04 15.99 30.15
N ARG A 331 12.27 16.51 31.39
CA ARG A 331 11.58 17.68 31.96
C ARG A 331 11.83 18.91 31.11
#